data_75ab15b91bc3d96fad15cd7124d157d8
#
_entry.id   75ab15b91bc3d96fad15cd7124d157d8
#
_cell.length_a   1.000
_cell.length_b   1.000
_cell.length_c   1.000
_cell.angle_alpha   90.00
_cell.angle_beta   90.00
_cell.angle_gamma   90.00
#
_symmetry.space_group_name_H-M   'P 1'
#
loop_
_entity.id
_entity.type
_entity.pdbx_description
1 polymer ?
#
loop_
_entity_poly.entity_id
_entity_poly.type
_entity_poly.pdbx_seq_one_letter_code
_entity_poly.pdbx_strand_id
1 'polypeptide(L)'
;MKTLKGKDFLKLLDFSSEEIIFLICLSEKLKAMKKNGISHALCSGKNAALIFEKTSTRTRCSFEVAARDLGMGTTYLDPSASQIGKKESIADTARVLSGMFEGIEYRGFGQSRVEELAKYASVPVWN
;
A
#
# COMPACT_ATOMS: atom_id res chain seq x y z
N MET A 1 -1.87 -21.60 8.55
CA MET A 1 -2.06 -20.13 8.54
C MET A 1 -2.75 -19.75 7.24
N LYS A 2 -3.85 -19.00 7.31
CA LYS A 2 -4.48 -18.47 6.08
C LYS A 2 -3.49 -17.53 5.37
N THR A 3 -3.45 -17.56 4.04
CA THR A 3 -2.59 -16.65 3.28
C THR A 3 -3.08 -15.20 3.46
N LEU A 4 -2.14 -14.27 3.61
CA LEU A 4 -2.42 -12.82 3.60
C LEU A 4 -2.46 -12.22 2.19
N LYS A 5 -2.28 -13.06 1.17
CA LYS A 5 -2.30 -12.62 -0.23
C LYS A 5 -3.66 -11.99 -0.57
N GLY A 6 -3.63 -10.76 -1.06
CA GLY A 6 -4.82 -10.02 -1.44
C GLY A 6 -5.60 -9.41 -0.26
N LYS A 7 -5.13 -9.57 0.98
CA LYS A 7 -5.78 -8.99 2.15
C LYS A 7 -5.43 -7.50 2.26
N ASP A 8 -6.46 -6.69 2.50
CA ASP A 8 -6.27 -5.28 2.85
C ASP A 8 -5.62 -5.13 4.22
N PHE A 9 -4.91 -4.01 4.41
CA PHE A 9 -4.37 -3.62 5.71
C PHE A 9 -4.91 -2.22 6.07
N LEU A 10 -6.14 -2.15 6.57
CA LEU A 10 -6.80 -0.88 6.87
C LEU A 10 -6.65 -0.47 8.33
N LYS A 11 -6.62 -1.44 9.24
CA LYS A 11 -6.44 -1.25 10.68
C LYS A 11 -5.94 -2.55 11.33
N LEU A 12 -5.26 -2.42 12.46
CA LEU A 12 -4.73 -3.58 13.19
C LEU A 12 -5.81 -4.55 13.66
N LEU A 13 -7.01 -4.05 13.93
CA LEU A 13 -8.15 -4.88 14.37
C LEU A 13 -8.61 -5.92 13.33
N ASP A 14 -8.20 -5.78 12.08
CA ASP A 14 -8.54 -6.71 11.01
C ASP A 14 -7.61 -7.95 10.98
N PHE A 15 -6.63 -8.00 11.88
CA PHE A 15 -5.61 -9.04 11.94
C PHE A 15 -5.59 -9.76 13.27
N SER A 16 -5.30 -11.06 13.24
CA SER A 16 -5.00 -11.81 14.46
C SER A 16 -3.60 -11.48 14.99
N SER A 17 -3.35 -11.80 16.25
CA SER A 17 -2.02 -11.62 16.86
C SER A 17 -0.94 -12.37 16.09
N GLU A 18 -1.25 -13.59 15.62
CA GLU A 18 -0.31 -14.42 14.84
C GLU A 18 0.00 -13.78 13.48
N GLU A 19 -1.00 -13.19 12.81
CA GLU A 19 -0.82 -12.47 11.55
C GLU A 19 0.07 -11.24 11.74
N ILE A 20 -0.12 -10.48 12.82
CA ILE A 20 0.72 -9.31 13.14
C ILE A 20 2.16 -9.75 13.44
N ILE A 21 2.35 -10.78 14.26
CA ILE A 21 3.68 -11.31 14.56
C ILE A 21 4.37 -11.78 13.27
N PHE A 22 3.64 -12.48 12.41
CA PHE A 22 4.17 -12.90 11.10
C PHE A 22 4.65 -11.71 10.26
N LEU A 23 3.88 -10.62 10.19
CA LEU A 23 4.26 -9.43 9.44
C LEU A 23 5.50 -8.74 10.03
N ILE A 24 5.62 -8.70 11.36
CA ILE A 24 6.80 -8.17 12.05
C ILE A 24 8.04 -9.02 11.71
N CYS A 25 7.96 -10.35 11.86
CA CYS A 25 9.06 -11.25 11.53
C CYS A 25 9.46 -11.16 10.04
N LEU A 26 8.48 -11.04 9.13
CA LEU A 26 8.76 -10.84 7.72
C LEU A 26 9.50 -9.52 7.46
N SER A 27 9.09 -8.44 8.11
CA SER A 27 9.75 -7.13 7.98
C SER A 27 11.19 -7.16 8.49
N GLU A 28 11.45 -7.84 9.61
CA GLU A 28 12.81 -8.05 10.13
C GLU A 28 13.69 -8.83 9.16
N LYS A 29 13.14 -9.90 8.58
CA LYS A 29 13.83 -10.70 7.56
C LYS A 29 14.20 -9.87 6.35
N LEU A 30 13.25 -9.11 5.78
CA LEU A 30 13.50 -8.26 4.61
C LEU A 30 14.52 -7.14 4.93
N LYS A 31 14.43 -6.55 6.12
CA LYS A 31 15.41 -5.57 6.61
C LYS A 31 16.81 -6.16 6.71
N ALA A 32 16.94 -7.38 7.22
CA ALA A 32 18.22 -8.09 7.30
C ALA A 32 18.78 -8.39 5.90
N MET A 33 17.94 -8.83 4.97
CA MET A 33 18.35 -9.06 3.57
C MET A 33 18.89 -7.77 2.94
N LYS A 34 18.17 -6.65 3.07
CA LYS A 34 18.62 -5.34 2.59
C LYS A 34 19.97 -4.96 3.20
N LYS A 35 20.12 -5.06 4.52
CA LYS A 35 21.35 -4.70 5.24
C LYS A 35 22.56 -5.53 4.78
N ASN A 36 22.34 -6.79 4.42
CA ASN A 36 23.38 -7.71 3.96
C ASN A 36 23.55 -7.73 2.43
N GLY A 37 22.93 -6.82 1.69
CA GLY A 37 23.03 -6.75 0.23
C GLY A 37 22.41 -7.95 -0.50
N ILE A 38 21.52 -8.71 0.16
CA ILE A 38 20.86 -9.86 -0.43
C ILE A 38 19.66 -9.37 -1.25
N SER A 39 19.64 -9.70 -2.54
CA SER A 39 18.53 -9.36 -3.43
C SER A 39 17.22 -10.01 -2.97
N HIS A 40 16.15 -9.24 -2.96
CA HIS A 40 14.82 -9.68 -2.55
C HIS A 40 13.71 -9.06 -3.39
N ALA A 41 13.92 -8.97 -4.71
CA ALA A 41 12.95 -8.42 -5.67
C ALA A 41 11.74 -9.37 -5.88
N LEU A 42 11.03 -9.64 -4.80
CA LEU A 42 9.93 -10.62 -4.75
C LEU A 42 8.66 -10.18 -5.49
N CYS A 43 8.56 -8.90 -5.83
CA CYS A 43 7.40 -8.30 -6.48
C CYS A 43 7.76 -7.64 -7.82
N SER A 44 8.77 -8.18 -8.52
CA SER A 44 9.21 -7.65 -9.81
C SER A 44 8.07 -7.52 -10.82
N GLY A 45 8.03 -6.38 -11.53
CA GLY A 45 7.03 -6.10 -12.55
C GLY A 45 5.68 -5.64 -12.01
N LYS A 46 5.52 -5.50 -10.69
CA LYS A 46 4.31 -4.95 -10.06
C LYS A 46 4.46 -3.46 -9.79
N ASN A 47 3.33 -2.78 -9.65
CA ASN A 47 3.26 -1.35 -9.40
C ASN A 47 2.30 -1.04 -8.24
N ALA A 48 2.63 -0.06 -7.43
CA ALA A 48 1.77 0.43 -6.36
C ALA A 48 1.45 1.92 -6.53
N ALA A 49 0.19 2.28 -6.33
CA ALA A 49 -0.22 3.67 -6.22
C ALA A 49 -0.02 4.14 -4.78
N LEU A 50 0.57 5.32 -4.59
CA LEU A 50 0.77 5.94 -3.29
C LEU A 50 -0.08 7.22 -3.21
N ILE A 51 -1.21 7.15 -2.52
CA ILE A 51 -2.16 8.25 -2.36
C ILE A 51 -1.95 8.92 -1.02
N PHE A 52 -1.54 10.19 -1.04
CA PHE A 52 -1.34 10.95 0.18
C PHE A 52 -2.23 12.18 0.17
N GLU A 53 -3.27 12.21 1.01
CA GLU A 53 -4.05 13.41 1.29
C GLU A 53 -3.40 14.25 2.40
N LYS A 54 -2.49 13.66 3.16
CA LYS A 54 -1.63 14.34 4.15
C LYS A 54 -0.18 14.26 3.68
N THR A 55 0.52 15.38 3.76
CA THR A 55 1.96 15.39 3.52
C THR A 55 2.68 14.50 4.52
N SER A 56 3.58 13.66 4.03
CA SER A 56 4.38 12.78 4.88
C SER A 56 5.64 12.34 4.17
N THR A 57 6.76 12.96 4.51
CA THR A 57 8.06 12.60 3.95
C THR A 57 8.47 11.18 4.33
N ARG A 58 8.40 10.84 5.61
CA ARG A 58 8.87 9.52 6.10
C ARG A 58 8.07 8.37 5.54
N THR A 59 6.75 8.44 5.58
CA THR A 59 5.89 7.36 5.08
C THR A 59 6.07 7.18 3.58
N ARG A 60 6.06 8.27 2.81
CA ARG A 60 6.30 8.24 1.37
C ARG A 60 7.63 7.58 1.04
N CYS A 61 8.74 8.06 1.63
CA CYS A 61 10.06 7.50 1.38
C CYS A 61 10.13 6.02 1.76
N SER A 62 9.51 5.62 2.88
CA SER A 62 9.48 4.22 3.31
C SER A 62 8.81 3.33 2.29
N PHE A 63 7.64 3.71 1.78
CA PHE A 63 6.93 2.94 0.75
C PHE A 63 7.69 2.91 -0.58
N GLU A 64 8.17 4.06 -1.06
CA GLU A 64 8.92 4.12 -2.32
C GLU A 64 10.20 3.28 -2.28
N VAL A 65 10.94 3.35 -1.18
CA VAL A 65 12.18 2.57 -1.02
C VAL A 65 11.88 1.08 -0.87
N ALA A 66 10.90 0.71 -0.03
CA ALA A 66 10.52 -0.69 0.15
C ALA A 66 10.01 -1.32 -1.15
N ALA A 67 9.18 -0.60 -1.90
CA ALA A 67 8.68 -1.05 -3.20
C ALA A 67 9.85 -1.29 -4.18
N ARG A 68 10.79 -0.36 -4.27
CA ARG A 68 11.97 -0.49 -5.12
C ARG A 68 12.83 -1.70 -4.73
N ASP A 69 13.07 -1.91 -3.44
CA ASP A 69 13.82 -3.06 -2.95
C ASP A 69 13.13 -4.39 -3.31
N LEU A 70 11.79 -4.39 -3.35
CA LEU A 70 10.98 -5.53 -3.78
C LEU A 70 10.83 -5.66 -5.30
N GLY A 71 11.42 -4.75 -6.09
CA GLY A 71 11.33 -4.74 -7.55
C GLY A 71 10.04 -4.15 -8.10
N MET A 72 9.30 -3.38 -7.29
CA MET A 72 8.06 -2.71 -7.71
C MET A 72 8.33 -1.30 -8.23
N GLY A 73 7.50 -0.87 -9.19
CA GLY A 73 7.30 0.54 -9.50
C GLY A 73 6.33 1.21 -8.52
N THR A 74 6.45 2.53 -8.37
CA THR A 74 5.52 3.34 -7.58
C THR A 74 5.09 4.57 -8.34
N THR A 75 3.84 4.99 -8.15
CA THR A 75 3.33 6.27 -8.62
C THR A 75 2.77 7.03 -7.44
N TYR A 76 3.37 8.18 -7.15
CA TYR A 76 2.89 9.08 -6.10
C TYR A 76 1.79 9.99 -6.65
N LEU A 77 0.64 9.99 -5.98
CA LEU A 77 -0.49 10.83 -6.32
C LEU A 77 -0.63 11.95 -5.28
N ASP A 78 -0.21 13.13 -5.69
CA ASP A 78 -0.26 14.34 -4.84
C ASP A 78 -1.71 14.81 -4.69
N PRO A 79 -2.15 15.17 -3.48
CA PRO A 79 -3.51 15.68 -3.24
C PRO A 79 -3.83 16.95 -4.01
N SER A 80 -2.83 17.79 -4.25
CA SER A 80 -2.99 19.06 -4.98
C SER A 80 -3.15 18.83 -6.49
N ALA A 81 -2.55 17.77 -7.01
CA ALA A 81 -2.55 17.42 -8.42
C ALA A 81 -3.59 16.34 -8.79
N SER A 82 -4.13 15.62 -7.79
CA SER A 82 -5.11 14.56 -8.03
C SER A 82 -6.54 15.09 -8.00
N GLN A 83 -7.42 14.45 -8.75
CA GLN A 83 -8.86 14.77 -8.79
C GLN A 83 -9.66 13.98 -7.74
N ILE A 84 -8.98 13.18 -6.92
CA ILE A 84 -9.57 12.28 -5.92
C ILE A 84 -10.39 13.09 -4.90
N GLY A 85 -11.67 12.73 -4.76
CA GLY A 85 -12.59 13.39 -3.83
C GLY A 85 -12.99 14.82 -4.21
N LYS A 86 -12.58 15.31 -5.39
CA LYS A 86 -12.97 16.62 -5.92
C LYS A 86 -13.95 16.48 -7.08
N LYS A 87 -13.46 16.08 -8.25
CA LYS A 87 -14.27 15.81 -9.45
C LYS A 87 -14.54 14.33 -9.67
N GLU A 88 -13.76 13.46 -9.05
CA GLU A 88 -13.86 12.01 -9.14
C GLU A 88 -14.23 11.42 -7.78
N SER A 89 -15.19 10.47 -7.77
CA SER A 89 -15.57 9.77 -6.55
C SER A 89 -14.45 8.83 -6.09
N ILE A 90 -14.40 8.53 -4.78
CA ILE A 90 -13.46 7.54 -4.23
C ILE A 90 -13.68 6.17 -4.88
N ALA A 91 -14.94 5.80 -5.12
CA ALA A 91 -15.28 4.54 -5.77
C ALA A 91 -14.73 4.44 -7.21
N ASP A 92 -14.84 5.51 -7.99
CA ASP A 92 -14.34 5.52 -9.36
C ASP A 92 -12.81 5.54 -9.38
N THR A 93 -12.18 6.32 -8.51
CA THR A 93 -10.74 6.29 -8.30
C THR A 93 -10.24 4.88 -7.97
N ALA A 94 -10.91 4.19 -7.04
CA ALA A 94 -10.56 2.82 -6.67
C ALA A 94 -10.59 1.86 -7.86
N ARG A 95 -11.65 1.94 -8.69
CA ARG A 95 -11.80 1.09 -9.87
C ARG A 95 -10.73 1.38 -10.93
N VAL A 96 -10.49 2.66 -11.22
CA VAL A 96 -9.47 3.07 -12.20
C VAL A 96 -8.08 2.64 -11.77
N LEU A 97 -7.69 2.91 -10.52
CA LEU A 97 -6.37 2.53 -10.01
C LEU A 97 -6.19 1.02 -9.95
N SER A 98 -7.24 0.27 -9.61
CA SER A 98 -7.21 -1.20 -9.61
C SER A 98 -6.96 -1.81 -11.00
N GLY A 99 -7.26 -1.08 -12.07
CA GLY A 99 -6.95 -1.51 -13.43
C GLY A 99 -5.50 -1.25 -13.86
N MET A 100 -4.75 -0.46 -13.09
CA MET A 100 -3.37 -0.06 -13.43
C MET A 100 -2.33 -0.57 -12.42
N PHE A 101 -2.71 -0.77 -11.16
CA PHE A 101 -1.81 -1.09 -10.06
C PHE A 101 -2.17 -2.41 -9.39
N GLU A 102 -1.19 -3.07 -8.79
CA GLU A 102 -1.38 -4.30 -8.02
C GLU A 102 -1.56 -4.06 -6.52
N GLY A 103 -1.52 -2.80 -6.09
CA GLY A 103 -1.78 -2.39 -4.71
C GLY A 103 -1.87 -0.88 -4.58
N ILE A 104 -2.60 -0.44 -3.57
CA ILE A 104 -2.84 0.98 -3.29
C ILE A 104 -2.49 1.27 -1.84
N GLU A 105 -1.54 2.16 -1.60
CA GLU A 105 -1.32 2.77 -0.29
C GLU A 105 -2.12 4.06 -0.19
N TYR A 106 -2.79 4.25 0.92
CA TYR A 106 -3.56 5.45 1.20
C TYR A 106 -3.21 6.04 2.55
N ARG A 107 -2.88 7.31 2.57
CA ARG A 107 -2.72 8.10 3.79
C ARG A 107 -3.58 9.37 3.72
N GLY A 108 -4.61 9.44 4.55
CA GLY A 108 -5.58 10.55 4.50
C GLY A 108 -6.18 10.92 5.84
N PHE A 109 -7.34 11.60 5.79
CA PHE A 109 -7.95 12.24 6.94
C PHE A 109 -9.01 11.39 7.65
N GLY A 110 -9.48 10.32 7.09
CA GLY A 110 -10.56 9.56 7.69
C GLY A 110 -10.53 8.09 7.38
N GLN A 111 -10.80 7.27 8.39
CA GLN A 111 -10.88 5.82 8.25
C GLN A 111 -11.97 5.41 7.23
N SER A 112 -13.11 6.11 7.20
CA SER A 112 -14.19 5.85 6.25
C SER A 112 -13.75 5.96 4.80
N ARG A 113 -12.81 6.86 4.47
CA ARG A 113 -12.31 7.04 3.11
C ARG A 113 -11.47 5.86 2.64
N VAL A 114 -10.57 5.36 3.48
CA VAL A 114 -9.77 4.18 3.14
C VAL A 114 -10.63 2.92 3.08
N GLU A 115 -11.64 2.81 3.93
CA GLU A 115 -12.61 1.71 3.88
C GLU A 115 -13.45 1.75 2.61
N GLU A 116 -13.88 2.93 2.16
CA GLU A 116 -14.58 3.10 0.89
C GLU A 116 -13.66 2.76 -0.30
N LEU A 117 -12.41 3.24 -0.29
CA LEU A 117 -11.43 2.89 -1.31
C LEU A 117 -11.24 1.37 -1.42
N ALA A 118 -11.03 0.70 -0.28
CA ALA A 118 -10.87 -0.75 -0.22
C ALA A 118 -12.13 -1.51 -0.68
N LYS A 119 -13.32 -1.00 -0.38
CA LYS A 119 -14.58 -1.62 -0.81
C LYS A 119 -14.72 -1.72 -2.33
N TYR A 120 -14.23 -0.73 -3.06
CA TYR A 120 -14.36 -0.66 -4.52
C TYR A 120 -13.09 -1.03 -5.28
N ALA A 121 -11.96 -1.14 -4.61
CA ALA A 121 -10.73 -1.64 -5.19
C ALA A 121 -10.80 -3.17 -5.40
N SER A 122 -10.22 -3.65 -6.49
CA SER A 122 -10.01 -5.07 -6.75
C SER A 122 -8.59 -5.54 -6.43
N VAL A 123 -7.77 -4.66 -5.87
CA VAL A 123 -6.40 -4.90 -5.42
C VAL A 123 -6.27 -4.53 -3.95
N PRO A 124 -5.27 -5.07 -3.22
CA PRO A 124 -5.09 -4.75 -1.80
C PRO A 124 -4.90 -3.24 -1.55
N VAL A 125 -5.52 -2.76 -0.49
CA VAL A 125 -5.38 -1.38 0.00
C VAL A 125 -4.69 -1.40 1.37
N TRP A 126 -3.70 -0.55 1.53
CA TRP A 126 -2.93 -0.39 2.76
C TRP A 126 -3.06 1.04 3.30
N ASN A 127 -3.19 1.16 4.64
CA ASN A 127 -3.32 2.44 5.34
C ASN A 127 -2.08 2.71 6.21
#